data_81bb47e040e1903bc243be71dd84a7d1
#
_entry.id   81bb47e040e1903bc243be71dd84a7d1
#
_cell.length_a   1.000
_cell.length_b   1.000
_cell.length_c   1.000
_cell.angle_alpha   90.00
_cell.angle_beta   90.00
_cell.angle_gamma   90.00
#
_symmetry.space_group_name_H-M   'P 1'
#
loop_
_entity.id
_entity.type
_entity.pdbx_description
1 polymer ?
#
loop_
_entity_poly.entity_id
_entity_poly.type
_entity_poly.pdbx_seq_one_letter_code
_entity_poly.pdbx_strand_id
1 'polypeptide(L)'
;LAGEIPRNILKGDINAAREAVEWYQKIFGDDFYLELQRHEVKDPTLMANREAFPLQQKVNRVLLQFSKEYGIKYVCTNDCHFEDKETAEAHDHLLCLSTQEELNSPTRMRYSKQEWFKTREEMNDVFSDLPDALSNTLEILDKVEMYSIDNGPIMPFFPIPESFGTEEIWRKRFSEQQLYDEFTTDENGENQLSPEDGQAVIDRLGGYEKIYRIKFEADYLAKLAHDGAKQLYGDPIPEEVQKAITFELHVMKTMGFPGYFLIVQDFINAARTELNVMVGPGRGSAAGSVVAYCLGITRIDPLKYDLLFERFLNPDRVNLPDIDTDFDDDGRGRVLQ
;
A
#
# COMPACT_ATOMS: atom_id res chain seq x y z
N LEU A 1 2.33 15.01 22.50
CA LEU A 1 2.53 14.43 23.87
C LEU A 1 2.64 12.89 23.85
N ALA A 2 2.26 12.21 22.77
CA ALA A 2 2.24 10.75 22.67
C ALA A 2 3.61 10.12 22.37
N GLY A 3 4.59 10.87 21.90
CA GLY A 3 5.93 10.39 21.60
C GLY A 3 6.66 9.82 22.83
N GLU A 4 7.72 9.06 22.59
CA GLU A 4 8.48 8.39 23.65
C GLU A 4 9.11 9.37 24.64
N ILE A 5 9.80 10.40 24.16
CA ILE A 5 10.44 11.41 25.00
C ILE A 5 9.43 12.18 25.85
N PRO A 6 8.34 12.75 25.29
CA PRO A 6 7.30 13.42 26.08
C PRO A 6 6.65 12.51 27.13
N ARG A 7 6.35 11.25 26.78
CA ARG A 7 5.77 10.29 27.73
C ARG A 7 6.68 10.03 28.93
N ASN A 8 7.98 9.87 28.72
CA ASN A 8 8.94 9.67 29.80
C ASN A 8 9.05 10.93 30.68
N ILE A 9 9.06 12.13 30.09
CA ILE A 9 9.03 13.40 30.82
C ILE A 9 7.76 13.50 31.71
N LEU A 10 6.60 13.16 31.15
CA LEU A 10 5.32 13.24 31.88
C LEU A 10 5.25 12.24 33.03
N LYS A 11 5.81 11.04 32.89
CA LYS A 11 5.96 10.03 33.94
C LYS A 11 6.98 10.43 35.02
N GLY A 12 7.80 11.45 34.75
CA GLY A 12 8.89 11.88 35.66
C GLY A 12 10.20 11.11 35.47
N ASP A 13 10.28 10.23 34.48
CA ASP A 13 11.49 9.49 34.15
C ASP A 13 12.36 10.27 33.16
N ILE A 14 13.12 11.22 33.71
CA ILE A 14 13.99 12.08 32.91
C ILE A 14 15.20 11.31 32.36
N ASN A 15 15.64 10.24 33.02
CA ASN A 15 16.74 9.42 32.52
C ASN A 15 16.33 8.66 31.27
N ALA A 16 15.19 7.98 31.28
CA ALA A 16 14.66 7.32 30.07
C ALA A 16 14.39 8.33 28.94
N ALA A 17 13.97 9.56 29.24
CA ALA A 17 13.82 10.60 28.24
C ALA A 17 15.17 11.00 27.63
N ARG A 18 16.26 11.07 28.40
CA ARG A 18 17.62 11.35 27.93
C ARG A 18 18.17 10.23 27.04
N GLU A 19 18.04 9.00 27.48
CA GLU A 19 18.45 7.82 26.71
C GLU A 19 17.77 7.79 25.33
N ALA A 20 16.47 8.11 25.28
CA ALA A 20 15.74 8.22 24.01
C ALA A 20 16.28 9.36 23.12
N VAL A 21 16.55 10.55 23.69
CA VAL A 21 17.16 11.67 22.93
C VAL A 21 18.51 11.29 22.34
N GLU A 22 19.38 10.68 23.13
CA GLU A 22 20.72 10.26 22.71
C GLU A 22 20.62 9.19 21.61
N TRP A 23 19.66 8.27 21.73
CA TRP A 23 19.43 7.23 20.72
C TRP A 23 18.97 7.84 19.37
N TYR A 24 17.97 8.75 19.39
CA TYR A 24 17.51 9.42 18.19
C TYR A 24 18.59 10.28 17.55
N GLN A 25 19.34 11.06 18.35
CA GLN A 25 20.43 11.88 17.85
C GLN A 25 21.55 11.04 17.20
N LYS A 26 21.86 9.86 17.78
CA LYS A 26 22.85 8.94 17.21
C LYS A 26 22.43 8.41 15.83
N ILE A 27 21.12 8.20 15.59
CA ILE A 27 20.60 7.66 14.33
C ILE A 27 20.47 8.74 13.29
N PHE A 28 19.85 9.86 13.64
CA PHE A 28 19.43 10.89 12.69
C PHE A 28 20.39 12.10 12.62
N GLY A 29 21.33 12.23 13.57
CA GLY A 29 22.30 13.32 13.58
C GLY A 29 21.63 14.70 13.54
N ASP A 30 22.01 15.51 12.55
CA ASP A 30 21.50 16.86 12.35
C ASP A 30 20.06 16.91 11.77
N ASP A 31 19.49 15.76 11.43
CA ASP A 31 18.10 15.64 10.98
C ASP A 31 17.13 15.34 12.12
N PHE A 32 17.64 15.25 13.35
CA PHE A 32 16.82 15.12 14.54
C PHE A 32 16.51 16.46 15.16
N TYR A 33 15.22 16.77 15.28
CA TYR A 33 14.70 17.99 15.89
C TYR A 33 13.80 17.66 17.08
N LEU A 34 13.83 18.53 18.12
CA LEU A 34 12.88 18.46 19.22
C LEU A 34 11.63 19.25 18.84
N GLU A 35 10.46 18.63 19.00
CA GLU A 35 9.19 19.21 18.61
C GLU A 35 8.51 19.89 19.80
N LEU A 36 8.13 21.16 19.63
CA LEU A 36 7.40 21.95 20.61
C LEU A 36 5.97 22.18 20.13
N GLN A 37 4.99 21.80 20.94
CA GLN A 37 3.57 22.06 20.70
C GLN A 37 3.04 23.01 21.76
N ARG A 38 2.10 23.91 21.39
CA ARG A 38 1.54 24.90 22.30
C ARG A 38 0.09 25.21 21.91
N HIS A 39 -0.85 24.69 22.70
CA HIS A 39 -2.29 24.88 22.49
C HIS A 39 -2.88 25.86 23.54
N GLU A 40 -2.15 26.90 23.90
CA GLU A 40 -2.58 27.95 24.80
C GLU A 40 -3.67 28.81 24.17
N VAL A 41 -4.71 29.14 24.91
CA VAL A 41 -5.76 30.08 24.50
C VAL A 41 -5.99 31.11 25.59
N LYS A 42 -6.56 32.25 25.21
CA LYS A 42 -6.83 33.35 26.19
C LYS A 42 -7.90 33.00 27.24
N ASP A 43 -8.83 32.11 26.90
CA ASP A 43 -9.89 31.68 27.78
C ASP A 43 -9.42 30.54 28.71
N PRO A 44 -9.26 30.79 30.01
CA PRO A 44 -8.76 29.78 30.95
C PRO A 44 -9.78 28.66 31.25
N THR A 45 -11.03 28.81 30.81
CA THR A 45 -12.08 27.79 31.04
C THR A 45 -12.06 26.69 29.98
N LEU A 46 -11.42 26.93 28.85
CA LEU A 46 -11.34 25.93 27.77
C LEU A 46 -10.41 24.76 28.13
N MET A 47 -10.75 23.60 27.62
CA MET A 47 -10.00 22.36 27.80
C MET A 47 -8.51 22.49 27.42
N ALA A 48 -8.21 23.26 26.39
CA ALA A 48 -6.84 23.55 25.96
C ALA A 48 -5.98 24.04 27.12
N ASN A 49 -6.47 25.03 27.93
CA ASN A 49 -5.74 25.58 29.06
C ASN A 49 -5.78 24.72 30.33
N ARG A 50 -6.80 23.89 30.49
CA ARG A 50 -6.95 23.06 31.70
C ARG A 50 -6.19 21.71 31.59
N GLU A 51 -6.12 21.14 30.45
CA GLU A 51 -5.64 19.77 30.30
C GLU A 51 -4.41 19.68 29.36
N ALA A 52 -4.48 20.23 28.13
CA ALA A 52 -3.44 20.07 27.13
C ALA A 52 -2.22 20.97 27.38
N PHE A 53 -2.43 22.29 27.50
CA PHE A 53 -1.34 23.25 27.59
C PHE A 53 -0.44 23.06 28.81
N PRO A 54 -0.93 22.77 30.03
CA PRO A 54 -0.07 22.52 31.19
C PRO A 54 0.89 21.33 30.99
N LEU A 55 0.44 20.28 30.31
CA LEU A 55 1.30 19.13 29.96
C LEU A 55 2.34 19.51 28.90
N GLN A 56 1.92 20.22 27.84
CA GLN A 56 2.83 20.76 26.83
C GLN A 56 3.87 21.69 27.43
N GLN A 57 3.47 22.58 28.35
CA GLN A 57 4.37 23.50 29.03
C GLN A 57 5.44 22.75 29.86
N LYS A 58 5.02 21.68 30.57
CA LYS A 58 5.96 20.83 31.32
C LYS A 58 6.97 20.16 30.38
N VAL A 59 6.50 19.58 29.27
CA VAL A 59 7.34 18.91 28.29
C VAL A 59 8.25 19.90 27.59
N ASN A 60 7.74 21.01 27.07
CA ASN A 60 8.52 22.01 26.33
C ASN A 60 9.67 22.58 27.18
N ARG A 61 9.46 22.78 28.50
CA ARG A 61 10.52 23.23 29.41
C ARG A 61 11.70 22.26 29.43
N VAL A 62 11.43 20.95 29.48
CA VAL A 62 12.48 19.93 29.50
C VAL A 62 13.12 19.79 28.13
N LEU A 63 12.34 19.84 27.04
CA LEU A 63 12.88 19.79 25.69
C LEU A 63 13.81 20.96 25.37
N LEU A 64 13.46 22.17 25.81
CA LEU A 64 14.35 23.35 25.67
C LEU A 64 15.64 23.22 26.49
N GLN A 65 15.58 22.51 27.63
CA GLN A 65 16.78 22.16 28.38
C GLN A 65 17.63 21.16 27.62
N PHE A 66 17.03 20.09 27.08
CA PHE A 66 17.72 19.09 26.27
C PHE A 66 18.32 19.69 24.99
N SER A 67 17.60 20.62 24.33
CA SER A 67 18.15 21.37 23.19
C SER A 67 19.49 22.03 23.52
N LYS A 68 19.57 22.71 24.66
CA LYS A 68 20.81 23.38 25.10
C LYS A 68 21.89 22.39 25.50
N GLU A 69 21.50 21.28 26.15
CA GLU A 69 22.44 20.28 26.67
C GLU A 69 23.08 19.45 25.56
N TYR A 70 22.30 19.05 24.56
CA TYR A 70 22.72 18.18 23.48
C TYR A 70 23.03 18.91 22.16
N GLY A 71 22.78 20.22 22.09
CA GLY A 71 22.94 21.01 20.88
C GLY A 71 21.92 20.68 19.78
N ILE A 72 20.77 20.12 20.14
CA ILE A 72 19.73 19.71 19.20
C ILE A 72 18.79 20.91 18.94
N LYS A 73 18.53 21.19 17.66
CA LYS A 73 17.57 22.21 17.27
C LYS A 73 16.13 21.80 17.62
N TYR A 74 15.26 22.78 17.77
CA TYR A 74 13.84 22.56 18.02
C TYR A 74 12.99 23.28 16.99
N VAL A 75 11.81 22.72 16.72
CA VAL A 75 10.80 23.26 15.80
C VAL A 75 9.45 23.35 16.51
N CYS A 76 8.59 24.23 16.01
CA CYS A 76 7.21 24.28 16.46
C CYS A 76 6.26 23.60 15.48
N THR A 77 5.28 22.89 16.03
CA THR A 77 4.17 22.30 15.27
C THR A 77 2.86 22.57 15.96
N ASN A 78 1.75 22.30 15.28
CA ASN A 78 0.41 22.46 15.84
C ASN A 78 -0.39 21.15 15.91
N ASP A 79 0.21 20.03 15.55
CA ASP A 79 -0.49 18.73 15.56
C ASP A 79 -1.85 18.79 14.83
N CYS A 80 -1.83 19.29 13.59
CA CYS A 80 -3.03 19.60 12.81
C CYS A 80 -3.88 18.35 12.52
N HIS A 81 -5.17 18.40 12.88
CA HIS A 81 -6.12 17.33 12.70
C HIS A 81 -7.36 17.76 11.91
N PHE A 82 -7.56 19.05 11.72
CA PHE A 82 -8.66 19.62 10.96
C PHE A 82 -8.24 20.95 10.32
N GLU A 83 -9.02 21.42 9.35
CA GLU A 83 -8.63 22.48 8.44
C GLU A 83 -8.64 23.85 9.10
N ASP A 84 -9.74 24.23 9.72
CA ASP A 84 -9.94 25.55 10.33
C ASP A 84 -10.57 25.45 11.72
N LYS A 85 -10.62 26.59 12.41
CA LYS A 85 -11.16 26.69 13.76
C LYS A 85 -12.65 26.35 13.86
N GLU A 86 -13.39 26.65 12.81
CA GLU A 86 -14.83 26.43 12.70
C GLU A 86 -15.18 24.95 12.61
N THR A 87 -14.29 24.13 12.05
CA THR A 87 -14.48 22.68 11.90
C THR A 87 -14.12 21.86 13.13
N ALA A 88 -13.65 22.50 14.22
CA ALA A 88 -13.27 21.82 15.46
C ALA A 88 -14.40 20.98 16.08
N GLU A 89 -15.66 21.44 16.01
CA GLU A 89 -16.82 20.69 16.51
C GLU A 89 -17.14 19.49 15.62
N ALA A 90 -17.04 19.64 14.30
CA ALA A 90 -17.23 18.54 13.38
C ALA A 90 -16.18 17.42 13.60
N HIS A 91 -14.92 17.81 13.84
CA HIS A 91 -13.86 16.86 14.19
C HIS A 91 -14.15 16.11 15.50
N ASP A 92 -14.66 16.79 16.54
CA ASP A 92 -15.04 16.16 17.80
C ASP A 92 -16.16 15.11 17.63
N HIS A 93 -17.12 15.36 16.73
CA HIS A 93 -18.14 14.37 16.36
C HIS A 93 -17.56 13.19 15.56
N LEU A 94 -16.62 13.44 14.65
CA LEU A 94 -15.93 12.38 13.92
C LEU A 94 -15.14 11.46 14.84
N LEU A 95 -14.51 12.00 15.88
CA LEU A 95 -13.84 11.18 16.91
C LEU A 95 -14.81 10.23 17.59
N CYS A 96 -16.00 10.71 17.96
CA CYS A 96 -17.02 9.86 18.56
C CYS A 96 -17.48 8.75 17.62
N LEU A 97 -17.65 9.06 16.32
CA LEU A 97 -18.01 8.07 15.31
C LEU A 97 -16.92 7.00 15.13
N SER A 98 -15.65 7.42 15.04
CA SER A 98 -14.53 6.50 14.82
C SER A 98 -14.20 5.62 16.03
N THR A 99 -14.41 6.14 17.25
CA THR A 99 -14.17 5.41 18.50
C THR A 99 -15.41 4.68 19.02
N GLN A 100 -16.58 4.86 18.37
CA GLN A 100 -17.88 4.31 18.80
C GLN A 100 -18.28 4.76 20.21
N GLU A 101 -17.94 5.99 20.57
CA GLU A 101 -18.22 6.60 21.86
C GLU A 101 -19.29 7.69 21.74
N GLU A 102 -20.06 7.91 22.80
CA GLU A 102 -21.04 8.99 22.84
C GLU A 102 -20.39 10.34 23.19
N LEU A 103 -20.92 11.44 22.67
CA LEU A 103 -20.43 12.80 22.96
C LEU A 103 -20.38 13.12 24.47
N ASN A 104 -21.29 12.56 25.23
CA ASN A 104 -21.40 12.78 26.69
C ASN A 104 -20.52 11.84 27.50
N SER A 105 -19.85 10.86 26.90
CA SER A 105 -18.98 9.93 27.60
C SER A 105 -17.83 10.70 28.28
N PRO A 106 -17.64 10.55 29.61
CA PRO A 106 -16.59 11.26 30.33
C PRO A 106 -15.17 10.74 29.99
N THR A 107 -15.06 9.53 29.49
CA THR A 107 -13.79 8.83 29.20
C THR A 107 -13.38 8.87 27.75
N ARG A 108 -14.21 9.46 26.87
CA ARG A 108 -13.93 9.50 25.43
C ARG A 108 -12.68 10.32 25.10
N MET A 109 -12.07 9.99 23.99
CA MET A 109 -10.98 10.77 23.42
C MET A 109 -11.44 12.18 23.05
N ARG A 110 -10.63 13.19 23.40
CA ARG A 110 -10.88 14.60 23.10
C ARG A 110 -9.59 15.28 22.72
N TYR A 111 -9.69 16.19 21.77
CA TYR A 111 -8.64 17.15 21.44
C TYR A 111 -8.90 18.51 22.11
N SER A 112 -7.87 19.35 22.14
CA SER A 112 -7.98 20.68 22.76
C SER A 112 -8.81 21.67 21.95
N LYS A 113 -9.18 21.30 20.71
CA LYS A 113 -9.81 22.18 19.70
C LYS A 113 -8.91 23.32 19.24
N GLN A 114 -7.57 23.13 19.36
CA GLN A 114 -6.57 24.07 18.89
C GLN A 114 -5.75 23.48 17.71
N GLU A 115 -6.07 22.28 17.27
CA GLU A 115 -5.34 21.47 16.31
C GLU A 115 -5.76 21.76 14.86
N TRP A 116 -6.19 23.00 14.53
CA TRP A 116 -6.45 23.39 13.15
C TRP A 116 -5.15 23.79 12.42
N PHE A 117 -5.22 23.86 11.10
CA PHE A 117 -4.11 24.30 10.26
C PHE A 117 -3.92 25.81 10.37
N LYS A 118 -3.17 26.25 11.39
CA LYS A 118 -2.91 27.66 11.69
C LYS A 118 -2.16 28.36 10.57
N THR A 119 -2.50 29.62 10.34
CA THR A 119 -1.75 30.50 9.47
C THR A 119 -0.35 30.79 10.03
N ARG A 120 0.53 31.31 9.17
CA ARG A 120 1.87 31.72 9.59
C ARG A 120 1.82 32.78 10.68
N GLU A 121 0.90 33.73 10.59
CA GLU A 121 0.68 34.78 11.57
C GLU A 121 0.25 34.20 12.92
N GLU A 122 -0.70 33.29 12.92
CA GLU A 122 -1.15 32.61 14.13
C GLU A 122 -0.04 31.79 14.80
N MET A 123 0.79 31.10 14.03
CA MET A 123 1.94 30.37 14.58
C MET A 123 3.00 31.33 15.13
N ASN A 124 3.25 32.47 14.47
CA ASN A 124 4.15 33.50 14.97
C ASN A 124 3.65 34.09 16.31
N ASP A 125 2.35 34.30 16.44
CA ASP A 125 1.75 34.78 17.71
C ASP A 125 1.93 33.77 18.84
N VAL A 126 1.67 32.46 18.56
CA VAL A 126 1.78 31.37 19.54
C VAL A 126 3.22 31.17 20.02
N PHE A 127 4.22 31.33 19.14
CA PHE A 127 5.63 31.09 19.42
C PHE A 127 6.50 32.36 19.35
N SER A 128 5.91 33.54 19.58
CA SER A 128 6.59 34.83 19.51
C SER A 128 7.81 34.94 20.44
N ASP A 129 7.84 34.21 21.54
CA ASP A 129 8.94 34.12 22.49
C ASP A 129 10.04 33.12 22.08
N LEU A 130 9.82 32.31 21.05
CA LEU A 130 10.72 31.30 20.54
C LEU A 130 10.89 31.39 19.00
N PRO A 131 11.44 32.50 18.48
CA PRO A 131 11.55 32.72 17.03
C PRO A 131 12.37 31.62 16.32
N ASP A 132 13.32 31.01 17.00
CA ASP A 132 14.13 29.92 16.43
C ASP A 132 13.27 28.68 16.15
N ALA A 133 12.22 28.43 16.95
CA ALA A 133 11.29 27.31 16.69
C ALA A 133 10.55 27.45 15.35
N LEU A 134 10.30 28.70 14.95
CA LEU A 134 9.66 29.04 13.68
C LEU A 134 10.67 29.00 12.53
N SER A 135 11.84 29.64 12.67
CA SER A 135 12.85 29.68 11.60
C SER A 135 13.42 28.31 11.28
N ASN A 136 13.61 27.43 12.26
CA ASN A 136 14.11 26.07 12.03
C ASN A 136 13.14 25.19 11.20
N THR A 137 11.86 25.54 11.08
CA THR A 137 10.93 24.85 10.17
C THR A 137 11.33 25.07 8.71
N LEU A 138 11.86 26.24 8.38
CA LEU A 138 12.37 26.55 7.04
C LEU A 138 13.64 25.76 6.72
N GLU A 139 14.49 25.52 7.72
CA GLU A 139 15.68 24.69 7.55
C GLU A 139 15.30 23.25 7.15
N ILE A 140 14.24 22.68 7.73
CA ILE A 140 13.73 21.37 7.31
C ILE A 140 13.25 21.41 5.86
N LEU A 141 12.53 22.47 5.47
CA LEU A 141 12.08 22.65 4.09
C LEU A 141 13.24 22.70 3.11
N ASP A 142 14.32 23.41 3.47
CA ASP A 142 15.51 23.54 2.63
C ASP A 142 16.29 22.22 2.46
N LYS A 143 16.11 21.27 3.37
CA LYS A 143 16.68 19.92 3.28
C LYS A 143 15.89 18.97 2.38
N VAL A 144 14.63 19.31 2.05
CA VAL A 144 13.77 18.44 1.26
C VAL A 144 14.14 18.53 -0.22
N GLU A 145 14.54 17.42 -0.80
CA GLU A 145 14.76 17.28 -2.23
C GLU A 145 13.46 16.83 -2.92
N MET A 146 13.19 17.41 -4.08
CA MET A 146 12.03 17.03 -4.90
C MET A 146 12.30 15.69 -5.58
N TYR A 147 11.57 14.68 -5.19
CA TYR A 147 11.61 13.35 -5.83
C TYR A 147 10.20 12.74 -5.86
N SER A 148 10.01 11.74 -6.71
CA SER A 148 8.77 10.97 -6.75
C SER A 148 8.95 9.67 -5.95
N ILE A 149 8.03 9.39 -5.06
CA ILE A 149 7.90 8.09 -4.39
C ILE A 149 6.91 7.18 -5.10
N ASP A 150 6.24 7.69 -6.13
CA ASP A 150 5.31 6.93 -6.96
C ASP A 150 6.13 6.13 -7.98
N ASN A 151 6.49 4.93 -7.60
CA ASN A 151 7.09 3.94 -8.47
C ASN A 151 5.98 2.99 -8.95
N GLY A 152 6.02 2.64 -10.22
CA GLY A 152 5.11 1.63 -10.74
C GLY A 152 5.19 0.32 -9.95
N PRO A 153 4.16 -0.54 -10.02
CA PRO A 153 4.14 -1.81 -9.31
C PRO A 153 5.36 -2.66 -9.63
N ILE A 154 6.02 -3.16 -8.60
CA ILE A 154 7.15 -4.10 -8.75
C ILE A 154 6.57 -5.52 -8.62
N MET A 155 6.52 -6.23 -9.75
CA MET A 155 6.10 -7.63 -9.76
C MET A 155 7.27 -8.51 -9.32
N PRO A 156 7.08 -9.38 -8.30
CA PRO A 156 8.08 -10.36 -7.92
C PRO A 156 8.33 -11.35 -9.06
N PHE A 157 9.51 -11.95 -9.05
CA PHE A 157 9.89 -12.95 -10.03
C PHE A 157 9.36 -14.33 -9.61
N PHE A 158 8.63 -15.00 -10.52
CA PHE A 158 8.22 -16.40 -10.33
C PHE A 158 9.25 -17.35 -10.94
N PRO A 159 9.81 -18.31 -10.18
CA PRO A 159 10.76 -19.29 -10.73
C PRO A 159 10.02 -20.40 -11.50
N ILE A 160 9.98 -20.28 -12.83
CA ILE A 160 9.39 -21.33 -13.69
C ILE A 160 10.31 -22.56 -13.70
N PRO A 161 9.77 -23.78 -13.50
CA PRO A 161 10.56 -25.00 -13.49
C PRO A 161 11.36 -25.22 -14.80
N GLU A 162 12.63 -25.59 -14.69
CA GLU A 162 13.51 -25.86 -15.85
C GLU A 162 12.95 -26.93 -16.79
N SER A 163 12.11 -27.84 -16.30
CA SER A 163 11.42 -28.85 -17.10
C SER A 163 10.47 -28.27 -18.16
N PHE A 164 10.01 -27.03 -17.96
CA PHE A 164 9.23 -26.29 -18.96
C PHE A 164 10.14 -25.58 -19.97
N GLY A 165 11.34 -25.18 -19.56
CA GLY A 165 12.32 -24.47 -20.35
C GLY A 165 12.91 -23.28 -19.59
N THR A 166 13.68 -22.45 -20.29
CA THR A 166 14.29 -21.24 -19.75
C THR A 166 13.91 -20.03 -20.59
N GLU A 167 13.93 -18.83 -19.99
CA GLU A 167 13.67 -17.57 -20.71
C GLU A 167 14.61 -17.40 -21.91
N GLU A 168 15.87 -17.88 -21.82
CA GLU A 168 16.83 -17.82 -22.93
C GLU A 168 16.36 -18.60 -24.14
N ILE A 169 15.66 -19.74 -23.97
CA ILE A 169 15.07 -20.52 -25.04
C ILE A 169 13.99 -19.71 -25.75
N TRP A 170 13.12 -19.02 -24.95
CA TRP A 170 12.08 -18.14 -25.51
C TRP A 170 12.66 -16.97 -26.28
N ARG A 171 13.72 -16.31 -25.76
CA ARG A 171 14.43 -15.23 -26.46
C ARG A 171 15.04 -15.67 -27.82
N LYS A 172 15.43 -16.93 -27.95
CA LYS A 172 15.90 -17.50 -29.22
C LYS A 172 14.77 -17.93 -30.13
N ARG A 173 13.62 -18.29 -29.57
CA ARG A 173 12.48 -18.85 -30.32
C ARG A 173 11.60 -17.76 -30.95
N PHE A 174 11.42 -16.64 -30.29
CA PHE A 174 10.55 -15.58 -30.73
C PHE A 174 11.36 -14.33 -31.11
N SER A 175 11.03 -13.72 -32.27
CA SER A 175 11.55 -12.40 -32.64
C SER A 175 10.72 -11.28 -32.00
N GLU A 176 11.29 -10.07 -31.90
CA GLU A 176 10.56 -8.89 -31.45
C GLU A 176 9.30 -8.61 -32.28
N GLN A 177 9.36 -8.83 -33.60
CA GLN A 177 8.18 -8.67 -34.46
C GLN A 177 7.07 -9.66 -34.12
N GLN A 178 7.40 -10.92 -33.87
CA GLN A 178 6.40 -11.91 -33.45
C GLN A 178 5.77 -11.56 -32.09
N LEU A 179 6.58 -11.03 -31.15
CA LEU A 179 6.07 -10.56 -29.87
C LEU A 179 5.21 -9.31 -30.06
N TYR A 180 5.64 -8.36 -30.91
CA TYR A 180 4.82 -7.20 -31.23
C TYR A 180 3.44 -7.64 -31.75
N ASP A 181 3.40 -8.50 -32.76
CA ASP A 181 2.16 -9.00 -33.35
C ASP A 181 1.29 -9.70 -32.28
N GLU A 182 1.88 -10.55 -31.43
CA GLU A 182 1.15 -11.29 -30.40
C GLU A 182 0.57 -10.42 -29.28
N PHE A 183 1.24 -9.30 -28.93
CA PHE A 183 0.83 -8.43 -27.84
C PHE A 183 -0.06 -7.24 -28.29
N THR A 184 -0.16 -7.01 -29.60
CA THR A 184 -0.95 -5.92 -30.19
C THR A 184 -2.18 -6.40 -30.97
N THR A 185 -2.39 -7.72 -31.10
CA THR A 185 -3.59 -8.33 -31.67
C THR A 185 -4.58 -8.69 -30.58
N ASP A 186 -5.86 -8.80 -30.95
CA ASP A 186 -6.91 -9.35 -30.08
C ASP A 186 -6.78 -10.90 -29.96
N GLU A 187 -7.70 -11.51 -29.22
CA GLU A 187 -7.75 -12.96 -29.01
C GLU A 187 -8.03 -13.77 -30.30
N ASN A 188 -8.52 -13.12 -31.35
CA ASN A 188 -8.75 -13.72 -32.67
C ASN A 188 -7.56 -13.53 -33.61
N GLY A 189 -6.53 -12.77 -33.18
CA GLY A 189 -5.35 -12.46 -33.98
C GLY A 189 -5.53 -11.27 -34.91
N GLU A 190 -6.58 -10.45 -34.73
CA GLU A 190 -6.82 -9.24 -35.52
C GLU A 190 -6.11 -8.03 -34.87
N ASN A 191 -5.29 -7.33 -35.65
CA ASN A 191 -4.65 -6.11 -35.21
C ASN A 191 -5.53 -4.89 -35.54
N GLN A 192 -6.08 -4.26 -34.51
CA GLN A 192 -6.92 -3.06 -34.61
C GLN A 192 -6.18 -1.79 -34.21
N LEU A 193 -4.91 -1.91 -33.74
CA LEU A 193 -4.14 -0.77 -33.23
C LEU A 193 -3.35 -0.08 -34.34
N SER A 194 -3.21 1.24 -34.25
CA SER A 194 -2.23 1.95 -35.05
C SER A 194 -0.81 1.54 -34.65
N PRO A 195 0.22 1.72 -35.53
CA PRO A 195 1.61 1.44 -35.14
C PRO A 195 2.07 2.21 -33.91
N GLU A 196 1.57 3.44 -33.71
CA GLU A 196 1.89 4.29 -32.54
C GLU A 196 1.26 3.72 -31.27
N ASP A 197 -0.01 3.31 -31.33
CA ASP A 197 -0.72 2.69 -30.19
C ASP A 197 -0.11 1.33 -29.85
N GLY A 198 0.27 0.55 -30.85
CA GLY A 198 0.97 -0.72 -30.66
C GLY A 198 2.31 -0.54 -29.95
N GLN A 199 3.10 0.48 -30.33
CA GLN A 199 4.35 0.79 -29.63
C GLN A 199 4.09 1.26 -28.19
N ALA A 200 3.04 2.02 -27.94
CA ALA A 200 2.63 2.42 -26.60
C ALA A 200 2.30 1.22 -25.69
N VAL A 201 1.72 0.15 -26.24
CA VAL A 201 1.51 -1.11 -25.50
C VAL A 201 2.84 -1.74 -25.08
N ILE A 202 3.80 -1.82 -26.02
CA ILE A 202 5.14 -2.37 -25.76
C ILE A 202 5.86 -1.57 -24.67
N ASP A 203 5.82 -0.24 -24.76
CA ASP A 203 6.47 0.66 -23.79
C ASP A 203 5.82 0.57 -22.41
N ARG A 204 4.49 0.50 -22.35
CA ARG A 204 3.74 0.29 -21.10
C ARG A 204 4.12 -1.00 -20.38
N LEU A 205 4.35 -2.08 -21.12
CA LEU A 205 4.79 -3.36 -20.59
C LEU A 205 6.27 -3.37 -20.19
N GLY A 206 7.01 -2.29 -20.46
CA GLY A 206 8.41 -2.11 -20.08
C GLY A 206 9.41 -2.56 -21.13
N GLY A 207 9.00 -2.58 -22.41
CA GLY A 207 9.85 -2.91 -23.55
C GLY A 207 10.07 -4.41 -23.75
N TYR A 208 10.75 -4.77 -24.83
CA TYR A 208 10.96 -6.17 -25.21
C TYR A 208 11.69 -7.01 -24.15
N GLU A 209 12.57 -6.38 -23.35
CA GLU A 209 13.24 -7.08 -22.23
C GLU A 209 12.25 -7.71 -21.25
N LYS A 210 11.18 -6.99 -20.92
CA LYS A 210 10.12 -7.51 -20.03
C LYS A 210 9.12 -8.39 -20.79
N ILE A 211 8.81 -8.08 -22.04
CA ILE A 211 7.85 -8.84 -22.85
C ILE A 211 8.29 -10.28 -23.05
N TYR A 212 9.59 -10.55 -23.26
CA TYR A 212 10.08 -11.93 -23.31
C TYR A 212 9.77 -12.70 -22.04
N ARG A 213 9.92 -12.06 -20.91
CA ARG A 213 9.57 -12.65 -19.61
C ARG A 213 8.08 -12.87 -19.47
N ILE A 214 7.26 -11.85 -19.79
CA ILE A 214 5.79 -11.96 -19.75
C ILE A 214 5.31 -13.09 -20.67
N LYS A 215 5.88 -13.22 -21.88
CA LYS A 215 5.58 -14.32 -22.81
C LYS A 215 5.91 -15.68 -22.22
N PHE A 216 7.07 -15.83 -21.60
CA PHE A 216 7.50 -17.08 -20.97
C PHE A 216 6.57 -17.46 -19.81
N GLU A 217 6.21 -16.51 -18.97
CA GLU A 217 5.24 -16.69 -17.88
C GLU A 217 3.84 -17.01 -18.40
N ALA A 218 3.39 -16.34 -19.47
CA ALA A 218 2.08 -16.58 -20.08
C ALA A 218 1.96 -17.99 -20.67
N ASP A 219 2.98 -18.48 -21.33
CA ASP A 219 2.98 -19.83 -21.88
C ASP A 219 2.97 -20.90 -20.77
N TYR A 220 3.67 -20.65 -19.67
CA TYR A 220 3.63 -21.55 -18.51
C TYR A 220 2.27 -21.50 -17.81
N LEU A 221 1.70 -20.31 -17.62
CA LEU A 221 0.36 -20.13 -17.08
C LEU A 221 -0.69 -20.85 -17.92
N ALA A 222 -0.60 -20.70 -19.26
CA ALA A 222 -1.49 -21.40 -20.20
C ALA A 222 -1.41 -22.92 -20.05
N LYS A 223 -0.21 -23.47 -19.93
CA LYS A 223 -0.02 -24.90 -19.66
C LYS A 223 -0.74 -25.32 -18.38
N LEU A 224 -0.53 -24.62 -17.28
CA LEU A 224 -1.15 -24.96 -16.00
C LEU A 224 -2.68 -24.84 -16.04
N ALA A 225 -3.20 -23.78 -16.70
CA ALA A 225 -4.64 -23.58 -16.87
C ALA A 225 -5.31 -24.71 -17.67
N HIS A 226 -4.67 -25.15 -18.79
CA HIS A 226 -5.19 -26.26 -19.58
C HIS A 226 -5.09 -27.60 -18.85
N ASP A 227 -4.01 -27.83 -18.10
CA ASP A 227 -3.88 -29.04 -17.28
C ASP A 227 -4.98 -29.09 -16.20
N GLY A 228 -5.26 -27.97 -15.55
CA GLY A 228 -6.36 -27.84 -14.59
C GLY A 228 -7.75 -27.99 -15.24
N ALA A 229 -7.94 -27.39 -16.41
CA ALA A 229 -9.21 -27.51 -17.14
C ALA A 229 -9.53 -28.96 -17.51
N LYS A 230 -8.54 -29.74 -17.96
CA LYS A 230 -8.72 -31.18 -18.21
C LYS A 230 -9.12 -31.96 -16.97
N GLN A 231 -8.57 -31.59 -15.81
CA GLN A 231 -8.92 -32.24 -14.54
C GLN A 231 -10.34 -31.91 -14.08
N LEU A 232 -10.80 -30.64 -14.27
CA LEU A 232 -12.07 -30.15 -13.76
C LEU A 232 -13.24 -30.40 -14.73
N TYR A 233 -13.01 -30.26 -16.04
CA TYR A 233 -14.05 -30.32 -17.08
C TYR A 233 -13.93 -31.54 -18.00
N GLY A 234 -12.84 -32.31 -17.91
CA GLY A 234 -12.59 -33.50 -18.71
C GLY A 234 -11.71 -33.26 -19.95
N ASP A 235 -11.35 -34.36 -20.62
CA ASP A 235 -10.58 -34.36 -21.88
C ASP A 235 -11.39 -35.11 -22.96
N PRO A 236 -11.85 -34.46 -24.01
CA PRO A 236 -11.55 -33.09 -24.42
C PRO A 236 -12.23 -32.01 -23.56
N ILE A 237 -11.57 -30.85 -23.44
CA ILE A 237 -12.13 -29.68 -22.76
C ILE A 237 -13.36 -29.18 -23.55
N PRO A 238 -14.49 -28.87 -22.91
CA PRO A 238 -15.66 -28.31 -23.60
C PRO A 238 -15.33 -27.00 -24.34
N GLU A 239 -15.95 -26.79 -25.50
CA GLU A 239 -15.67 -25.64 -26.36
C GLU A 239 -15.87 -24.29 -25.66
N GLU A 240 -16.90 -24.18 -24.85
CA GLU A 240 -17.20 -22.97 -24.06
C GLU A 240 -16.06 -22.65 -23.06
N VAL A 241 -15.60 -23.66 -22.33
CA VAL A 241 -14.46 -23.53 -21.40
C VAL A 241 -13.19 -23.13 -22.14
N GLN A 242 -12.93 -23.77 -23.30
CA GLN A 242 -11.74 -23.47 -24.11
C GLN A 242 -11.76 -22.02 -24.60
N LYS A 243 -12.91 -21.50 -25.03
CA LYS A 243 -13.07 -20.09 -25.46
C LYS A 243 -12.79 -19.14 -24.29
N ALA A 244 -13.37 -19.40 -23.13
CA ALA A 244 -13.16 -18.59 -21.93
C ALA A 244 -11.68 -18.58 -21.53
N ILE A 245 -11.02 -19.72 -21.46
CA ILE A 245 -9.58 -19.82 -21.14
C ILE A 245 -8.73 -19.04 -22.15
N THR A 246 -9.01 -19.16 -23.44
CA THR A 246 -8.25 -18.48 -24.49
C THR A 246 -8.36 -16.96 -24.34
N PHE A 247 -9.57 -16.45 -24.13
CA PHE A 247 -9.84 -15.04 -23.91
C PHE A 247 -9.15 -14.51 -22.64
N GLU A 248 -9.37 -15.18 -21.51
CA GLU A 248 -8.81 -14.74 -20.23
C GLU A 248 -7.29 -14.74 -20.23
N LEU A 249 -6.63 -15.79 -20.77
CA LEU A 249 -5.18 -15.86 -20.88
C LEU A 249 -4.63 -14.77 -21.79
N HIS A 250 -5.34 -14.42 -22.86
CA HIS A 250 -4.97 -13.31 -23.73
C HIS A 250 -4.99 -11.98 -22.97
N VAL A 251 -6.08 -11.70 -22.24
CA VAL A 251 -6.20 -10.47 -21.41
C VAL A 251 -5.10 -10.43 -20.35
N MET A 252 -4.87 -11.53 -19.60
CA MET A 252 -3.83 -11.59 -18.57
C MET A 252 -2.44 -11.33 -19.14
N LYS A 253 -2.14 -11.86 -20.34
CA LYS A 253 -0.87 -11.67 -21.05
C LYS A 253 -0.68 -10.22 -21.51
N THR A 254 -1.66 -9.65 -22.19
CA THR A 254 -1.57 -8.29 -22.76
C THR A 254 -1.61 -7.20 -21.69
N MET A 255 -2.16 -7.50 -20.51
CA MET A 255 -2.07 -6.64 -19.32
C MET A 255 -0.76 -6.81 -18.55
N GLY A 256 0.06 -7.84 -18.81
CA GLY A 256 1.35 -8.05 -18.17
C GLY A 256 1.31 -8.77 -16.83
N PHE A 257 0.22 -9.50 -16.51
CA PHE A 257 -0.01 -10.12 -15.21
C PHE A 257 0.20 -11.64 -15.08
N PRO A 258 0.72 -12.40 -16.06
CA PRO A 258 0.86 -13.85 -15.89
C PRO A 258 1.65 -14.24 -14.64
N GLY A 259 2.76 -13.53 -14.37
CA GLY A 259 3.60 -13.79 -13.19
C GLY A 259 2.84 -13.63 -11.87
N TYR A 260 1.91 -12.67 -11.79
CA TYR A 260 1.05 -12.48 -10.61
C TYR A 260 0.17 -13.71 -10.34
N PHE A 261 -0.48 -14.24 -11.38
CA PHE A 261 -1.30 -15.45 -11.24
C PHE A 261 -0.48 -16.68 -10.86
N LEU A 262 0.73 -16.82 -11.41
CA LEU A 262 1.65 -17.90 -11.04
C LEU A 262 2.04 -17.83 -9.58
N ILE A 263 2.37 -16.65 -9.05
CA ILE A 263 2.71 -16.44 -7.64
C ILE A 263 1.52 -16.75 -6.73
N VAL A 264 0.33 -16.26 -7.09
CA VAL A 264 -0.88 -16.51 -6.29
C VAL A 264 -1.23 -18.00 -6.25
N GLN A 265 -1.16 -18.67 -7.39
CA GLN A 265 -1.37 -20.11 -7.49
C GLN A 265 -0.35 -20.89 -6.65
N ASP A 266 0.90 -20.50 -6.68
CA ASP A 266 2.00 -21.18 -5.98
C ASP A 266 1.82 -21.11 -4.46
N PHE A 267 1.64 -19.92 -3.88
CA PHE A 267 1.48 -19.82 -2.43
C PHE A 267 0.16 -20.46 -1.92
N ILE A 268 -0.93 -20.41 -2.71
CA ILE A 268 -2.16 -21.11 -2.38
C ILE A 268 -1.96 -22.64 -2.39
N ASN A 269 -1.26 -23.13 -3.39
CA ASN A 269 -0.95 -24.54 -3.51
C ASN A 269 -0.01 -25.01 -2.38
N ALA A 270 1.06 -24.28 -2.10
CA ALA A 270 1.97 -24.55 -0.99
C ALA A 270 1.24 -24.54 0.37
N ALA A 271 0.35 -23.57 0.59
CA ALA A 271 -0.47 -23.53 1.80
C ALA A 271 -1.29 -24.82 1.99
N ARG A 272 -1.91 -25.33 0.91
CA ARG A 272 -2.74 -26.55 0.96
C ARG A 272 -1.93 -27.83 1.07
N THR A 273 -0.84 -27.96 0.30
CA THR A 273 -0.13 -29.24 0.11
C THR A 273 1.06 -29.42 1.04
N GLU A 274 1.78 -28.35 1.35
CA GLU A 274 3.00 -28.41 2.13
C GLU A 274 2.76 -28.00 3.59
N LEU A 275 1.95 -26.96 3.81
CA LEU A 275 1.70 -26.40 5.14
C LEU A 275 0.45 -26.98 5.81
N ASN A 276 -0.39 -27.72 5.07
CA ASN A 276 -1.67 -28.22 5.52
C ASN A 276 -2.56 -27.12 6.15
N VAL A 277 -2.63 -25.97 5.45
CA VAL A 277 -3.45 -24.82 5.83
C VAL A 277 -4.70 -24.78 4.96
N MET A 278 -5.86 -24.60 5.59
CA MET A 278 -7.11 -24.44 4.85
C MET A 278 -7.16 -23.10 4.14
N VAL A 279 -7.50 -23.16 2.85
CA VAL A 279 -7.65 -21.96 2.00
C VAL A 279 -9.10 -21.89 1.54
N GLY A 280 -9.70 -20.73 1.73
CA GLY A 280 -11.08 -20.46 1.34
C GLY A 280 -11.35 -20.65 -0.16
N PRO A 281 -12.63 -20.70 -0.59
CA PRO A 281 -13.02 -20.95 -1.98
C PRO A 281 -12.72 -19.77 -2.92
N GLY A 282 -12.23 -18.66 -2.39
CA GLY A 282 -12.09 -17.39 -3.09
C GLY A 282 -13.33 -16.51 -2.90
N ARG A 283 -13.13 -15.21 -2.98
CA ARG A 283 -14.17 -14.17 -2.90
C ARG A 283 -13.86 -13.01 -3.83
N GLY A 284 -14.77 -12.04 -3.92
CA GLY A 284 -14.60 -10.88 -4.78
C GLY A 284 -14.69 -11.21 -6.27
N SER A 285 -14.10 -10.36 -7.09
CA SER A 285 -14.18 -10.43 -8.55
C SER A 285 -13.40 -11.59 -9.18
N ALA A 286 -12.35 -12.06 -8.52
CA ALA A 286 -11.52 -13.17 -8.99
C ALA A 286 -12.31 -14.48 -9.20
N ALA A 287 -13.44 -14.65 -8.50
CA ALA A 287 -14.36 -15.79 -8.69
C ALA A 287 -14.98 -15.83 -10.10
N GLY A 288 -14.91 -14.73 -10.87
CA GLY A 288 -15.39 -14.69 -12.28
C GLY A 288 -14.39 -15.23 -13.31
N SER A 289 -13.20 -15.68 -12.90
CA SER A 289 -12.18 -16.18 -13.82
C SER A 289 -12.16 -17.70 -13.91
N VAL A 290 -12.34 -18.24 -15.12
CA VAL A 290 -12.18 -19.66 -15.44
C VAL A 290 -10.72 -20.10 -15.29
N VAL A 291 -9.78 -19.26 -15.66
CA VAL A 291 -8.34 -19.51 -15.47
C VAL A 291 -8.00 -19.61 -13.99
N ALA A 292 -8.47 -18.67 -13.15
CA ALA A 292 -8.27 -18.75 -11.70
C ALA A 292 -8.88 -20.02 -11.08
N TYR A 293 -10.03 -20.47 -11.57
CA TYR A 293 -10.64 -21.72 -11.17
C TYR A 293 -9.80 -22.94 -11.61
N CYS A 294 -9.34 -22.97 -12.86
CA CYS A 294 -8.48 -24.04 -13.36
C CYS A 294 -7.13 -24.14 -12.64
N LEU A 295 -6.59 -23.02 -12.20
CA LEU A 295 -5.36 -22.94 -11.40
C LEU A 295 -5.57 -23.33 -9.93
N GLY A 296 -6.82 -23.52 -9.48
CA GLY A 296 -7.13 -23.78 -8.08
C GLY A 296 -6.98 -22.55 -7.17
N ILE A 297 -6.84 -21.37 -7.73
CA ILE A 297 -6.85 -20.08 -7.00
C ILE A 297 -8.25 -19.92 -6.36
N THR A 298 -9.29 -20.10 -7.16
CA THR A 298 -10.69 -20.16 -6.67
C THR A 298 -11.22 -21.57 -6.74
N ARG A 299 -12.33 -21.84 -6.02
CA ARG A 299 -13.07 -23.11 -6.05
C ARG A 299 -14.53 -22.92 -6.46
N ILE A 300 -14.82 -21.80 -7.08
CA ILE A 300 -16.14 -21.45 -7.61
C ILE A 300 -16.03 -21.51 -9.13
N ASP A 301 -16.84 -22.38 -9.75
CA ASP A 301 -16.92 -22.49 -11.20
C ASP A 301 -17.68 -21.28 -11.77
N PRO A 302 -17.02 -20.33 -12.47
CA PRO A 302 -17.66 -19.12 -12.93
C PRO A 302 -18.71 -19.37 -14.02
N LEU A 303 -18.53 -20.39 -14.86
CA LEU A 303 -19.49 -20.72 -15.92
C LEU A 303 -20.79 -21.27 -15.34
N LYS A 304 -20.68 -22.08 -14.28
CA LYS A 304 -21.85 -22.63 -13.60
C LYS A 304 -22.74 -21.56 -12.95
N TYR A 305 -22.15 -20.45 -12.52
CA TYR A 305 -22.83 -19.37 -11.81
C TYR A 305 -22.99 -18.10 -12.65
N ASP A 306 -22.65 -18.16 -13.92
CA ASP A 306 -22.76 -17.04 -14.88
C ASP A 306 -22.04 -15.77 -14.37
N LEU A 307 -20.80 -15.94 -13.86
CA LEU A 307 -19.97 -14.87 -13.34
C LEU A 307 -19.16 -14.24 -14.48
N LEU A 308 -19.02 -12.90 -14.44
CA LEU A 308 -18.38 -12.13 -15.51
C LEU A 308 -16.90 -11.90 -15.20
N PHE A 309 -16.02 -12.32 -16.12
CA PHE A 309 -14.58 -12.10 -16.06
C PHE A 309 -14.20 -10.61 -16.16
N GLU A 310 -14.95 -9.82 -16.92
CA GLU A 310 -14.72 -8.39 -17.14
C GLU A 310 -14.87 -7.54 -15.87
N ARG A 311 -15.52 -8.08 -14.83
CA ARG A 311 -15.53 -7.47 -13.49
C ARG A 311 -14.21 -7.66 -12.74
N PHE A 312 -13.45 -8.66 -13.09
CA PHE A 312 -12.17 -8.98 -12.49
C PHE A 312 -11.02 -8.30 -13.22
N LEU A 313 -10.92 -8.52 -14.53
CA LEU A 313 -9.92 -7.87 -15.38
C LEU A 313 -10.60 -7.20 -16.57
N ASN A 314 -10.32 -5.91 -16.75
CA ASN A 314 -10.80 -5.14 -17.88
C ASN A 314 -9.59 -4.42 -18.51
N PRO A 315 -9.28 -4.68 -19.80
CA PRO A 315 -8.18 -4.02 -20.54
C PRO A 315 -8.29 -2.48 -20.53
N ASP A 316 -9.50 -1.94 -20.43
CA ASP A 316 -9.73 -0.50 -20.39
C ASP A 316 -9.37 0.14 -19.02
N ARG A 317 -9.16 -0.67 -18.00
CA ARG A 317 -8.77 -0.24 -16.65
C ARG A 317 -7.47 -0.90 -16.24
N VAL A 318 -6.36 -0.19 -16.41
CA VAL A 318 -5.01 -0.68 -16.07
C VAL A 318 -4.78 -0.63 -14.56
N ASN A 319 -5.49 -1.49 -13.82
CA ASN A 319 -5.23 -1.70 -12.39
C ASN A 319 -4.68 -3.11 -12.18
N LEU A 320 -3.84 -3.26 -11.15
CA LEU A 320 -3.42 -4.59 -10.69
C LEU A 320 -4.66 -5.41 -10.31
N PRO A 321 -4.75 -6.67 -10.74
CA PRO A 321 -5.80 -7.57 -10.27
C PRO A 321 -5.72 -7.75 -8.76
N ASP A 322 -6.87 -7.73 -8.11
CA ASP A 322 -6.99 -7.96 -6.67
C ASP A 322 -7.57 -9.36 -6.44
N ILE A 323 -6.75 -10.27 -5.89
CA ILE A 323 -7.14 -11.63 -5.56
C ILE A 323 -7.12 -11.78 -4.04
N ASP A 324 -8.31 -11.68 -3.45
CA ASP A 324 -8.51 -11.91 -2.03
C ASP A 324 -8.36 -13.40 -1.67
N THR A 325 -7.42 -13.72 -0.80
CA THR A 325 -7.18 -15.09 -0.34
C THR A 325 -7.39 -15.19 1.16
N ASP A 326 -8.29 -16.09 1.59
CA ASP A 326 -8.58 -16.34 2.99
C ASP A 326 -7.86 -17.62 3.45
N PHE A 327 -7.13 -17.53 4.56
CA PHE A 327 -6.49 -18.65 5.25
C PHE A 327 -7.14 -18.86 6.62
N ASP A 328 -7.08 -20.07 7.15
CA ASP A 328 -7.48 -20.29 8.54
C ASP A 328 -6.57 -19.52 9.51
N ASP A 329 -7.14 -19.08 10.64
CA ASP A 329 -6.45 -18.23 11.61
C ASP A 329 -5.17 -18.87 12.17
N ASP A 330 -5.21 -20.19 12.42
CA ASP A 330 -4.08 -20.93 13.00
C ASP A 330 -2.96 -21.14 11.98
N GLY A 331 -3.32 -21.22 10.70
CA GLY A 331 -2.40 -21.47 9.59
C GLY A 331 -1.78 -20.21 8.95
N ARG A 332 -2.50 -19.08 8.98
CA ARG A 332 -2.10 -17.86 8.27
C ARG A 332 -0.66 -17.41 8.57
N GLY A 333 -0.26 -17.47 9.85
CA GLY A 333 1.10 -17.09 10.26
C GLY A 333 2.20 -17.93 9.61
N ARG A 334 1.93 -19.21 9.32
CA ARG A 334 2.88 -20.12 8.64
C ARG A 334 2.98 -19.85 7.15
N VAL A 335 1.90 -19.40 6.53
CA VAL A 335 1.90 -19.06 5.10
C VAL A 335 2.65 -17.75 4.84
N LEU A 336 2.66 -16.82 5.81
CA LEU A 336 3.34 -15.53 5.71
C LEU A 336 4.85 -15.60 6.00
N GLN A 337 5.36 -16.69 6.53
CA GLN A 337 6.78 -16.95 6.78
C GLN A 337 7.48 -17.58 5.59
#